data_d8cb8d9c454bf6942269c4d64d5e43fb
#
_entry.id   d8cb8d9c454bf6942269c4d64d5e43fb
#
_cell.length_a   1.000
_cell.length_b   1.000
_cell.length_c   1.000
_cell.angle_alpha   90.00
_cell.angle_beta   90.00
_cell.angle_gamma   90.00
#
_symmetry.space_group_name_H-M   'P 1'
#
loop_
_entity.id
_entity.type
_entity.pdbx_description
1 polymer ?
#
loop_
_entity_poly.entity_id
_entity_poly.type
_entity_poly.pdbx_seq_one_letter_code
_entity_poly.pdbx_strand_id
1 'polypeptide(L)'
;MNPWFKILRPVNAFMGLFSIYIVGFIAVNLNIYDFIVPLTIGAISVFLVTGAGNIINDVSDMETDKANHPDRPLVTGAISQKKALYVAAIIFIIAVILSMFISIYISVVVVIAELLLISYEFKTKKLGLVGNFTISLLIGMIFLYGGFITGEVIKMILLFLLAFFSNFSREIMKDIEDINGDLDRFTFPKKHGIKNAKILSAIFVVLTLSISLFPYFLHVLSIYYLYAVIIDDFIFIYTIILLNKNISRGEKVSKVAMIFGMFSFLLGGIS
;
A
#
# COMPACT_ATOMS: atom_id res chain seq x y z
N MET A 1 -19.61 8.81 -16.96
CA MET A 1 -19.23 7.52 -16.35
C MET A 1 -20.25 7.17 -15.28
N ASN A 2 -20.67 5.89 -15.16
CA ASN A 2 -21.61 5.47 -14.12
C ASN A 2 -21.04 5.83 -12.73
N PRO A 3 -21.83 6.49 -11.82
CA PRO A 3 -21.38 6.89 -10.50
C PRO A 3 -20.81 5.73 -9.66
N TRP A 4 -21.40 4.54 -9.75
CA TRP A 4 -20.91 3.35 -9.06
C TRP A 4 -19.55 2.87 -9.56
N PHE A 5 -19.26 3.03 -10.84
CA PHE A 5 -17.94 2.70 -11.38
C PHE A 5 -16.89 3.76 -10.99
N LYS A 6 -17.33 5.04 -10.93
CA LYS A 6 -16.44 6.16 -10.55
C LYS A 6 -15.96 6.03 -9.08
N ILE A 7 -16.86 5.67 -8.14
CA ILE A 7 -16.53 5.59 -6.70
C ILE A 7 -15.57 4.43 -6.38
N LEU A 8 -15.57 3.34 -7.17
CA LEU A 8 -14.64 2.23 -7.02
C LEU A 8 -13.19 2.59 -7.36
N ARG A 9 -12.98 3.73 -8.04
CA ARG A 9 -11.66 4.15 -8.58
C ARG A 9 -10.97 2.99 -9.30
N PRO A 10 -11.50 2.52 -10.44
CA PRO A 10 -11.10 1.25 -11.06
C PRO A 10 -9.60 1.17 -11.34
N VAL A 11 -8.94 2.27 -11.69
CA VAL A 11 -7.49 2.29 -11.92
C VAL A 11 -6.73 1.82 -10.68
N ASN A 12 -7.08 2.32 -9.49
CA ASN A 12 -6.44 1.90 -8.24
C ASN A 12 -6.74 0.42 -7.93
N ALA A 13 -7.98 0.00 -8.15
CA ALA A 13 -8.39 -1.39 -7.92
C ALA A 13 -7.67 -2.36 -8.86
N PHE A 14 -7.50 -2.00 -10.16
CA PHE A 14 -6.72 -2.79 -11.11
C PHE A 14 -5.23 -2.83 -10.76
N MET A 15 -4.65 -1.73 -10.24
CA MET A 15 -3.26 -1.75 -9.75
C MET A 15 -3.10 -2.77 -8.62
N GLY A 16 -4.04 -2.83 -7.67
CA GLY A 16 -4.06 -3.86 -6.62
C GLY A 16 -4.17 -5.27 -7.18
N LEU A 17 -5.04 -5.49 -8.17
CA LEU A 17 -5.20 -6.77 -8.84
C LEU A 17 -3.88 -7.23 -9.50
N PHE A 18 -3.25 -6.36 -10.29
CA PHE A 18 -2.00 -6.70 -10.99
C PHE A 18 -0.85 -6.93 -10.03
N SER A 19 -0.81 -6.24 -8.87
CA SER A 19 0.25 -6.44 -7.87
C SER A 19 0.30 -7.89 -7.37
N ILE A 20 -0.82 -8.61 -7.30
CA ILE A 20 -0.85 -10.01 -6.86
C ILE A 20 -0.16 -10.93 -7.88
N TYR A 21 -0.35 -10.71 -9.17
CA TYR A 21 0.39 -11.48 -10.19
C TYR A 21 1.89 -11.18 -10.17
N ILE A 22 2.25 -9.91 -9.95
CA ILE A 22 3.65 -9.49 -9.80
C ILE A 22 4.29 -10.19 -8.59
N VAL A 23 3.61 -10.17 -7.43
CA VAL A 23 4.09 -10.83 -6.22
C VAL A 23 4.15 -12.34 -6.39
N GLY A 24 3.13 -12.95 -7.04
CA GLY A 24 3.13 -14.36 -7.37
C GLY A 24 4.33 -14.74 -8.25
N PHE A 25 4.63 -13.94 -9.28
CA PHE A 25 5.80 -14.14 -10.13
C PHE A 25 7.11 -14.04 -9.34
N ILE A 26 7.25 -13.04 -8.48
CA ILE A 26 8.43 -12.88 -7.61
C ILE A 26 8.59 -14.08 -6.67
N ALA A 27 7.48 -14.62 -6.17
CA ALA A 27 7.50 -15.74 -5.21
C ALA A 27 7.95 -17.06 -5.85
N VAL A 28 7.43 -17.40 -7.03
CA VAL A 28 7.55 -18.74 -7.64
C VAL A 28 8.08 -18.72 -9.08
N ASN A 29 8.45 -17.57 -9.63
CA ASN A 29 9.01 -17.40 -10.97
C ASN A 29 8.14 -18.06 -12.05
N LEU A 30 8.74 -18.83 -12.95
CA LEU A 30 8.04 -19.53 -14.05
C LEU A 30 7.03 -20.58 -13.57
N ASN A 31 7.12 -21.05 -12.32
CA ASN A 31 6.12 -21.94 -11.71
C ASN A 31 4.79 -21.21 -11.39
N ILE A 32 4.66 -19.94 -11.75
CA ILE A 32 3.42 -19.14 -11.54
C ILE A 32 2.19 -19.82 -12.17
N TYR A 33 2.37 -20.60 -13.23
CA TYR A 33 1.27 -21.32 -13.88
C TYR A 33 0.58 -22.32 -12.96
N ASP A 34 1.30 -22.94 -12.03
CA ASP A 34 0.74 -23.87 -11.04
C ASP A 34 -0.16 -23.18 -10.02
N PHE A 35 0.04 -21.87 -9.85
CA PHE A 35 -0.70 -21.00 -8.92
C PHE A 35 -1.68 -20.06 -9.61
N ILE A 36 -1.88 -20.15 -10.93
CA ILE A 36 -2.66 -19.17 -11.68
C ILE A 36 -4.09 -19.05 -11.17
N VAL A 37 -4.74 -20.14 -10.80
CA VAL A 37 -6.11 -20.14 -10.28
C VAL A 37 -6.18 -19.44 -8.90
N PRO A 38 -5.43 -19.86 -7.86
CA PRO A 38 -5.46 -19.22 -6.57
C PRO A 38 -4.97 -17.74 -6.63
N LEU A 39 -3.99 -17.42 -7.49
CA LEU A 39 -3.56 -16.04 -7.71
C LEU A 39 -4.67 -15.20 -8.35
N THR A 40 -5.43 -15.75 -9.29
CA THR A 40 -6.55 -15.03 -9.91
C THR A 40 -7.66 -14.76 -8.91
N ILE A 41 -8.03 -15.74 -8.09
CA ILE A 41 -9.01 -15.54 -7.01
C ILE A 41 -8.50 -14.47 -6.01
N GLY A 42 -7.24 -14.56 -5.62
CA GLY A 42 -6.60 -13.58 -4.74
C GLY A 42 -6.54 -12.17 -5.34
N ALA A 43 -6.22 -12.06 -6.62
CA ALA A 43 -6.20 -10.79 -7.35
C ALA A 43 -7.58 -10.14 -7.43
N ILE A 44 -8.63 -10.93 -7.67
CA ILE A 44 -10.03 -10.46 -7.65
C ILE A 44 -10.41 -10.02 -6.23
N SER A 45 -10.02 -10.77 -5.19
CA SER A 45 -10.27 -10.39 -3.79
C SER A 45 -9.61 -9.04 -3.46
N VAL A 46 -8.35 -8.81 -3.86
CA VAL A 46 -7.66 -7.53 -3.66
C VAL A 46 -8.33 -6.39 -4.45
N PHE A 47 -8.77 -6.65 -5.68
CA PHE A 47 -9.54 -5.68 -6.46
C PHE A 47 -10.81 -5.26 -5.72
N LEU A 48 -11.56 -6.20 -5.18
CA LEU A 48 -12.80 -5.94 -4.44
C LEU A 48 -12.52 -5.19 -3.15
N VAL A 49 -11.54 -5.61 -2.34
CA VAL A 49 -11.15 -4.94 -1.09
C VAL A 49 -10.71 -3.51 -1.37
N THR A 50 -9.89 -3.29 -2.41
CA THR A 50 -9.44 -1.95 -2.80
C THR A 50 -10.62 -1.08 -3.25
N GLY A 51 -11.53 -1.63 -4.05
CA GLY A 51 -12.74 -0.93 -4.50
C GLY A 51 -13.66 -0.54 -3.34
N ALA A 52 -13.94 -1.46 -2.42
CA ALA A 52 -14.70 -1.19 -1.20
C ALA A 52 -13.98 -0.18 -0.29
N GLY A 53 -12.66 -0.27 -0.18
CA GLY A 53 -11.81 0.71 0.51
C GLY A 53 -11.96 2.12 -0.06
N ASN A 54 -11.97 2.27 -1.38
CA ASN A 54 -12.23 3.56 -2.03
C ASN A 54 -13.61 4.11 -1.71
N ILE A 55 -14.65 3.25 -1.62
CA ILE A 55 -15.99 3.68 -1.22
C ILE A 55 -16.00 4.21 0.21
N ILE A 56 -15.43 3.46 1.18
CA ILE A 56 -15.41 3.92 2.57
C ILE A 56 -14.51 5.14 2.77
N ASN A 57 -13.46 5.30 1.97
CA ASN A 57 -12.64 6.52 1.93
C ASN A 57 -13.48 7.73 1.51
N ASP A 58 -14.24 7.64 0.41
CA ASP A 58 -15.11 8.73 -0.03
C ASP A 58 -16.21 9.04 1.01
N VAL A 59 -16.72 8.05 1.74
CA VAL A 59 -17.68 8.25 2.84
C VAL A 59 -17.03 8.99 4.01
N SER A 60 -15.84 8.60 4.40
CA SER A 60 -15.10 9.19 5.51
C SER A 60 -14.62 10.62 5.23
N ASP A 61 -14.28 10.91 3.98
CA ASP A 61 -13.74 12.20 3.55
C ASP A 61 -14.80 13.14 2.94
N MET A 62 -16.10 12.80 3.02
CA MET A 62 -17.19 13.50 2.32
C MET A 62 -17.19 15.02 2.56
N GLU A 63 -16.95 15.48 3.79
CA GLU A 63 -16.91 16.93 4.09
C GLU A 63 -15.70 17.63 3.47
N THR A 64 -14.54 17.00 3.54
CA THR A 64 -13.29 17.53 2.93
C THR A 64 -13.40 17.51 1.41
N ASP A 65 -14.05 16.51 0.85
CA ASP A 65 -14.23 16.36 -0.60
C ASP A 65 -15.17 17.40 -1.21
N LYS A 66 -16.06 18.00 -0.45
CA LYS A 66 -16.90 19.13 -0.92
C LYS A 66 -16.04 20.28 -1.44
N ALA A 67 -14.90 20.53 -0.81
CA ALA A 67 -13.99 21.60 -1.20
C ALA A 67 -12.99 21.14 -2.29
N ASN A 68 -12.44 19.93 -2.16
CA ASN A 68 -11.31 19.47 -2.97
C ASN A 68 -11.72 18.68 -4.22
N HIS A 69 -12.86 17.98 -4.16
CA HIS A 69 -13.33 17.05 -5.20
C HIS A 69 -14.86 17.14 -5.38
N PRO A 70 -15.41 18.29 -5.80
CA PRO A 70 -16.86 18.55 -5.85
C PRO A 70 -17.60 17.63 -6.84
N ASP A 71 -16.87 16.95 -7.73
CA ASP A 71 -17.40 16.03 -8.75
C ASP A 71 -17.53 14.57 -8.29
N ARG A 72 -17.17 14.28 -7.01
CA ARG A 72 -17.31 12.91 -6.45
C ARG A 72 -18.77 12.50 -6.30
N PRO A 73 -19.11 11.20 -6.55
CA PRO A 73 -20.49 10.72 -6.54
C PRO A 73 -21.26 10.95 -5.23
N LEU A 74 -20.58 10.91 -4.07
CA LEU A 74 -21.19 11.19 -2.78
C LEU A 74 -21.44 12.70 -2.58
N VAL A 75 -20.50 13.53 -3.01
CA VAL A 75 -20.60 15.00 -2.91
C VAL A 75 -21.73 15.53 -3.79
N THR A 76 -21.86 15.02 -5.01
CA THR A 76 -22.91 15.39 -5.97
C THR A 76 -24.29 14.83 -5.59
N GLY A 77 -24.37 13.94 -4.59
CA GLY A 77 -25.62 13.27 -4.23
C GLY A 77 -26.06 12.16 -5.20
N ALA A 78 -25.24 11.82 -6.21
CA ALA A 78 -25.56 10.74 -7.15
C ALA A 78 -25.65 9.37 -6.47
N ILE A 79 -24.95 9.19 -5.36
CA ILE A 79 -25.01 8.01 -4.48
C ILE A 79 -25.23 8.51 -3.04
N SER A 80 -26.18 7.93 -2.31
CA SER A 80 -26.35 8.25 -0.89
C SER A 80 -25.31 7.49 -0.04
N GLN A 81 -24.85 8.12 1.04
CA GLN A 81 -23.86 7.57 1.97
C GLN A 81 -24.25 6.19 2.52
N LYS A 82 -25.54 6.02 2.89
CA LYS A 82 -26.06 4.72 3.37
C LYS A 82 -25.95 3.62 2.32
N LYS A 83 -26.30 3.92 1.05
CA LYS A 83 -26.17 2.95 -0.06
C LYS A 83 -24.72 2.61 -0.32
N ALA A 84 -23.82 3.59 -0.27
CA ALA A 84 -22.39 3.39 -0.46
C ALA A 84 -21.81 2.42 0.59
N LEU A 85 -22.10 2.65 1.88
CA LEU A 85 -21.65 1.76 2.97
C LEU A 85 -22.23 0.35 2.84
N TYR A 86 -23.49 0.22 2.45
CA TYR A 86 -24.13 -1.09 2.25
C TYR A 86 -23.45 -1.86 1.10
N VAL A 87 -23.17 -1.19 -0.03
CA VAL A 87 -22.47 -1.80 -1.16
C VAL A 87 -21.03 -2.18 -0.79
N ALA A 88 -20.31 -1.32 -0.05
CA ALA A 88 -18.96 -1.64 0.42
C ALA A 88 -18.96 -2.88 1.32
N ALA A 89 -19.92 -3.01 2.24
CA ALA A 89 -20.05 -4.19 3.11
C ALA A 89 -20.30 -5.47 2.30
N ILE A 90 -21.18 -5.42 1.28
CA ILE A 90 -21.41 -6.56 0.39
C ILE A 90 -20.12 -6.95 -0.36
N ILE A 91 -19.39 -5.98 -0.89
CA ILE A 91 -18.15 -6.23 -1.62
C ILE A 91 -17.09 -6.88 -0.71
N PHE A 92 -16.93 -6.42 0.53
CA PHE A 92 -16.06 -7.04 1.52
C PHE A 92 -16.45 -8.50 1.80
N ILE A 93 -17.73 -8.76 2.06
CA ILE A 93 -18.21 -10.15 2.27
C ILE A 93 -17.90 -11.04 1.06
N ILE A 94 -18.10 -10.55 -0.17
CA ILE A 94 -17.77 -11.28 -1.39
C ILE A 94 -16.27 -11.57 -1.46
N ALA A 95 -15.40 -10.61 -1.14
CA ALA A 95 -13.95 -10.80 -1.15
C ALA A 95 -13.50 -11.89 -0.15
N VAL A 96 -14.08 -11.91 1.06
CA VAL A 96 -13.84 -12.97 2.05
C VAL A 96 -14.30 -14.32 1.52
N ILE A 97 -15.53 -14.42 0.98
CA ILE A 97 -16.07 -15.68 0.42
C ILE A 97 -15.17 -16.18 -0.71
N LEU A 98 -14.75 -15.33 -1.63
CA LEU A 98 -13.83 -15.72 -2.71
C LEU A 98 -12.50 -16.25 -2.16
N SER A 99 -11.93 -15.60 -1.16
CA SER A 99 -10.66 -16.04 -0.56
C SER A 99 -10.76 -17.40 0.15
N MET A 100 -11.94 -17.80 0.62
CA MET A 100 -12.19 -19.13 1.19
C MET A 100 -11.95 -20.26 0.17
N PHE A 101 -12.17 -20.01 -1.13
CA PHE A 101 -11.88 -20.99 -2.18
C PHE A 101 -10.39 -21.26 -2.35
N ILE A 102 -9.51 -20.40 -1.82
CA ILE A 102 -8.07 -20.64 -1.78
C ILE A 102 -7.74 -21.41 -0.50
N SER A 103 -8.00 -20.81 0.66
CA SER A 103 -7.92 -21.48 1.97
C SER A 103 -8.56 -20.61 3.06
N ILE A 104 -8.90 -21.24 4.18
CA ILE A 104 -9.42 -20.53 5.36
C ILE A 104 -8.39 -19.55 5.94
N TYR A 105 -7.09 -19.87 5.88
CA TYR A 105 -6.03 -18.99 6.37
C TYR A 105 -5.92 -17.73 5.53
N ILE A 106 -6.10 -17.85 4.21
CA ILE A 106 -6.09 -16.70 3.30
C ILE A 106 -7.30 -15.80 3.53
N SER A 107 -8.48 -16.36 3.80
CA SER A 107 -9.65 -15.55 4.15
C SER A 107 -9.48 -14.81 5.47
N VAL A 108 -8.78 -15.38 6.46
CA VAL A 108 -8.42 -14.65 7.70
C VAL A 108 -7.52 -13.46 7.41
N VAL A 109 -6.55 -13.60 6.50
CA VAL A 109 -5.68 -12.47 6.08
C VAL A 109 -6.52 -11.36 5.41
N VAL A 110 -7.48 -11.72 4.55
CA VAL A 110 -8.38 -10.75 3.92
C VAL A 110 -9.22 -10.03 4.97
N VAL A 111 -9.83 -10.75 5.91
CA VAL A 111 -10.61 -10.14 7.02
C VAL A 111 -9.75 -9.18 7.84
N ILE A 112 -8.52 -9.55 8.18
CA ILE A 112 -7.60 -8.66 8.91
C ILE A 112 -7.31 -7.41 8.09
N ALA A 113 -7.04 -7.53 6.79
CA ALA A 113 -6.79 -6.39 5.91
C ALA A 113 -8.02 -5.47 5.82
N GLU A 114 -9.22 -6.02 5.71
CA GLU A 114 -10.47 -5.25 5.69
C GLU A 114 -10.70 -4.49 7.00
N LEU A 115 -10.51 -5.14 8.16
CA LEU A 115 -10.64 -4.51 9.47
C LEU A 115 -9.62 -3.39 9.67
N LEU A 116 -8.37 -3.60 9.23
CA LEU A 116 -7.33 -2.56 9.26
C LEU A 116 -7.71 -1.39 8.35
N LEU A 117 -8.21 -1.65 7.15
CA LEU A 117 -8.62 -0.63 6.19
C LEU A 117 -9.81 0.19 6.71
N ILE A 118 -10.84 -0.48 7.25
CA ILE A 118 -11.99 0.18 7.88
C ILE A 118 -11.52 1.02 9.08
N SER A 119 -10.67 0.46 9.95
CA SER A 119 -10.10 1.19 11.08
C SER A 119 -9.28 2.40 10.62
N TYR A 120 -8.53 2.25 9.53
CA TYR A 120 -7.74 3.34 8.94
C TYR A 120 -8.67 4.49 8.51
N GLU A 121 -9.68 4.22 7.72
CA GLU A 121 -10.53 5.25 7.15
C GLU A 121 -11.35 6.00 8.20
N PHE A 122 -11.91 5.32 9.18
CA PHE A 122 -12.77 5.97 10.17
C PHE A 122 -12.05 6.48 11.42
N LYS A 123 -10.88 5.95 11.76
CA LYS A 123 -10.23 6.24 13.03
C LYS A 123 -8.75 6.53 12.92
N THR A 124 -7.94 5.56 12.42
CA THR A 124 -6.49 5.63 12.65
C THR A 124 -5.78 6.64 11.76
N LYS A 125 -6.30 6.99 10.58
CA LYS A 125 -5.72 8.05 9.74
C LYS A 125 -5.66 9.42 10.41
N LYS A 126 -6.47 9.66 11.44
CA LYS A 126 -6.47 10.88 12.25
C LYS A 126 -5.46 10.83 13.40
N LEU A 127 -4.89 9.68 13.72
CA LEU A 127 -4.02 9.43 14.86
C LEU A 127 -2.52 9.48 14.54
N GLY A 128 -2.13 10.18 13.49
CA GLY A 128 -0.73 10.37 13.10
C GLY A 128 0.00 9.06 12.82
N LEU A 129 1.05 8.74 13.60
CA LEU A 129 1.87 7.54 13.33
C LEU A 129 1.08 6.22 13.31
N VAL A 130 -0.04 6.13 14.04
CA VAL A 130 -0.89 4.93 14.00
C VAL A 130 -1.51 4.77 12.61
N GLY A 131 -1.95 5.87 11.99
CA GLY A 131 -2.44 5.86 10.61
C GLY A 131 -1.34 5.49 9.62
N ASN A 132 -0.16 6.10 9.75
CA ASN A 132 0.99 5.82 8.89
C ASN A 132 1.44 4.36 9.01
N PHE A 133 1.43 3.80 10.22
CA PHE A 133 1.69 2.38 10.46
C PHE A 133 0.65 1.49 9.78
N THR A 134 -0.63 1.79 9.97
CA THR A 134 -1.73 0.98 9.43
C THR A 134 -1.69 0.92 7.89
N ILE A 135 -1.52 2.06 7.22
CA ILE A 135 -1.47 2.08 5.74
C ILE A 135 -0.21 1.41 5.21
N SER A 136 0.94 1.58 5.90
CA SER A 136 2.19 0.94 5.50
C SER A 136 2.15 -0.58 5.70
N LEU A 137 1.51 -1.03 6.77
CA LEU A 137 1.25 -2.45 7.01
C LEU A 137 0.39 -3.05 5.89
N LEU A 138 -0.71 -2.38 5.50
CA LEU A 138 -1.57 -2.82 4.41
C LEU A 138 -0.84 -2.93 3.07
N ILE A 139 0.05 -1.98 2.75
CA ILE A 139 0.86 -2.02 1.53
C ILE A 139 1.84 -3.20 1.57
N GLY A 140 2.52 -3.39 2.69
CA GLY A 140 3.43 -4.54 2.86
C GLY A 140 2.70 -5.88 2.81
N MET A 141 1.50 -5.98 3.40
CA MET A 141 0.71 -7.22 3.45
C MET A 141 0.41 -7.82 2.06
N ILE A 142 0.48 -7.05 0.98
CA ILE A 142 0.33 -7.55 -0.39
C ILE A 142 1.38 -8.64 -0.68
N PHE A 143 2.63 -8.43 -0.22
CA PHE A 143 3.70 -9.42 -0.39
C PHE A 143 3.43 -10.68 0.44
N LEU A 144 3.05 -10.53 1.70
CA LEU A 144 2.69 -11.68 2.55
C LEU A 144 1.49 -12.45 1.99
N TYR A 145 0.49 -11.74 1.47
CA TYR A 145 -0.68 -12.35 0.87
C TYR A 145 -0.33 -13.23 -0.34
N GLY A 146 0.50 -12.72 -1.27
CA GLY A 146 1.02 -13.53 -2.35
C GLY A 146 1.88 -14.71 -1.88
N GLY A 147 2.70 -14.50 -0.84
CA GLY A 147 3.48 -15.55 -0.18
C GLY A 147 2.61 -16.65 0.43
N PHE A 148 1.49 -16.29 1.06
CA PHE A 148 0.51 -17.28 1.57
C PHE A 148 -0.17 -18.07 0.46
N ILE A 149 -0.48 -17.44 -0.69
CA ILE A 149 -1.09 -18.11 -1.84
C ILE A 149 -0.12 -19.11 -2.46
N THR A 150 1.17 -18.77 -2.53
CA THR A 150 2.19 -19.56 -3.21
C THR A 150 2.96 -20.52 -2.27
N GLY A 151 2.77 -20.39 -0.95
CA GLY A 151 3.54 -21.13 0.06
C GLY A 151 4.92 -20.53 0.37
N GLU A 152 5.30 -19.41 -0.26
CA GLU A 152 6.63 -18.78 -0.16
C GLU A 152 6.67 -17.59 0.83
N VAL A 153 5.98 -17.71 1.97
CA VAL A 153 5.82 -16.64 2.96
C VAL A 153 7.17 -16.12 3.45
N ILE A 154 8.14 -17.01 3.72
CA ILE A 154 9.45 -16.63 4.27
C ILE A 154 10.21 -15.72 3.30
N LYS A 155 10.20 -16.02 2.00
CA LYS A 155 10.78 -15.15 0.97
C LYS A 155 10.13 -13.79 0.95
N MET A 156 8.81 -13.74 1.13
CA MET A 156 8.03 -12.51 1.06
C MET A 156 8.17 -11.61 2.29
N ILE A 157 8.66 -12.11 3.44
CA ILE A 157 8.85 -11.28 4.65
C ILE A 157 9.84 -10.13 4.39
N LEU A 158 10.94 -10.37 3.68
CA LEU A 158 11.89 -9.30 3.37
C LEU A 158 11.28 -8.21 2.50
N LEU A 159 10.52 -8.60 1.49
CA LEU A 159 9.83 -7.66 0.58
C LEU A 159 8.74 -6.89 1.31
N PHE A 160 8.01 -7.58 2.20
CA PHE A 160 7.06 -6.94 3.12
C PHE A 160 7.74 -5.84 3.94
N LEU A 161 8.88 -6.14 4.58
CA LEU A 161 9.61 -5.17 5.42
C LEU A 161 10.11 -3.98 4.60
N LEU A 162 10.65 -4.22 3.41
CA LEU A 162 11.08 -3.16 2.49
C LEU A 162 9.94 -2.24 2.08
N ALA A 163 8.80 -2.81 1.68
CA ALA A 163 7.61 -2.05 1.32
C ALA A 163 7.02 -1.30 2.53
N PHE A 164 7.00 -1.93 3.70
CA PHE A 164 6.52 -1.32 4.94
C PHE A 164 7.37 -0.11 5.35
N PHE A 165 8.70 -0.27 5.46
CA PHE A 165 9.58 0.80 5.92
C PHE A 165 9.65 1.96 4.94
N SER A 166 9.74 1.68 3.64
CA SER A 166 9.77 2.72 2.61
C SER A 166 8.47 3.53 2.59
N ASN A 167 7.31 2.86 2.67
CA ASN A 167 6.03 3.56 2.71
C ASN A 167 5.84 4.33 4.03
N PHE A 168 6.24 3.77 5.17
CA PHE A 168 6.12 4.45 6.45
C PHE A 168 6.93 5.76 6.48
N SER A 169 8.15 5.73 5.94
CA SER A 169 8.96 6.95 5.74
C SER A 169 8.23 7.98 4.86
N ARG A 170 7.67 7.53 3.73
CA ARG A 170 6.96 8.38 2.79
C ARG A 170 5.70 9.01 3.40
N GLU A 171 4.91 8.26 4.17
CA GLU A 171 3.71 8.80 4.84
C GLU A 171 4.10 9.88 5.86
N ILE A 172 5.24 9.75 6.57
CA ILE A 172 5.75 10.81 7.44
C ILE A 172 6.16 12.06 6.62
N MET A 173 6.80 11.89 5.45
CA MET A 173 7.13 13.03 4.56
C MET A 173 5.87 13.75 4.11
N LYS A 174 4.83 13.00 3.77
CA LYS A 174 3.52 13.54 3.38
C LYS A 174 2.87 14.31 4.52
N ASP A 175 2.90 13.79 5.74
CA ASP A 175 2.40 14.51 6.91
C ASP A 175 3.13 15.84 7.16
N ILE A 176 4.43 15.93 6.81
CA ILE A 176 5.18 17.19 6.90
C ILE A 176 4.74 18.15 5.79
N GLU A 177 4.53 17.65 4.57
CA GLU A 177 4.06 18.47 3.43
C GLU A 177 2.68 19.06 3.71
N ASP A 178 1.78 18.23 4.23
CA ASP A 178 0.37 18.57 4.46
C ASP A 178 0.12 19.30 5.82
N ILE A 179 1.16 19.64 6.59
CA ILE A 179 1.05 20.13 7.97
C ILE A 179 0.11 21.33 8.13
N ASN A 180 0.04 22.22 7.15
CA ASN A 180 -0.80 23.42 7.16
C ASN A 180 -2.22 23.15 6.61
N GLY A 181 -2.41 22.09 5.83
CA GLY A 181 -3.70 21.76 5.21
C GLY A 181 -4.55 20.80 6.03
N ASP A 182 -3.94 19.99 6.86
CA ASP A 182 -4.60 18.94 7.66
C ASP A 182 -5.19 19.51 8.96
N LEU A 183 -6.28 20.25 8.91
CA LEU A 183 -6.84 20.90 10.10
C LEU A 183 -7.29 19.88 11.18
N ASP A 184 -7.82 18.71 10.79
CA ASP A 184 -8.47 17.74 11.67
C ASP A 184 -7.60 16.50 12.02
N ARG A 185 -6.32 16.49 11.62
CA ARG A 185 -5.41 15.37 11.87
C ARG A 185 -4.37 15.72 12.91
N PHE A 186 -4.16 14.80 13.88
CA PHE A 186 -3.11 14.88 14.89
C PHE A 186 -1.83 14.20 14.40
N THR A 187 -1.23 14.72 13.33
CA THR A 187 -0.03 14.15 12.72
C THR A 187 1.20 14.28 13.61
N PHE A 188 2.19 13.37 13.40
CA PHE A 188 3.43 13.37 14.18
C PHE A 188 4.20 14.71 14.09
N PRO A 189 4.35 15.34 12.90
CA PRO A 189 5.03 16.63 12.80
C PRO A 189 4.31 17.77 13.54
N LYS A 190 2.96 17.73 13.64
CA LYS A 190 2.21 18.71 14.46
C LYS A 190 2.49 18.54 15.95
N LYS A 191 2.57 17.31 16.43
CA LYS A 191 2.75 17.01 17.84
C LYS A 191 4.20 17.14 18.31
N HIS A 192 5.16 16.71 17.49
CA HIS A 192 6.57 16.58 17.88
C HIS A 192 7.52 17.49 17.08
N GLY A 193 6.97 18.30 16.17
CA GLY A 193 7.73 19.24 15.34
C GLY A 193 8.32 18.62 14.08
N ILE A 194 8.52 19.45 13.06
CA ILE A 194 9.02 19.06 11.72
C ILE A 194 10.41 18.41 11.80
N LYS A 195 11.29 18.90 12.69
CA LYS A 195 12.66 18.38 12.85
C LYS A 195 12.64 16.90 13.25
N ASN A 196 11.84 16.54 14.25
CA ASN A 196 11.73 15.17 14.72
C ASN A 196 11.05 14.25 13.68
N ALA A 197 10.09 14.78 12.93
CA ALA A 197 9.45 14.05 11.84
C ALA A 197 10.44 13.75 10.71
N LYS A 198 11.31 14.69 10.33
CA LYS A 198 12.39 14.45 9.36
C LYS A 198 13.37 13.38 9.83
N ILE A 199 13.76 13.42 11.09
CA ILE A 199 14.66 12.40 11.69
C ILE A 199 13.99 11.04 11.64
N LEU A 200 12.73 10.93 12.06
CA LEU A 200 12.00 9.67 12.05
C LEU A 200 11.86 9.11 10.64
N SER A 201 11.50 9.95 9.65
CA SER A 201 11.44 9.55 8.25
C SER A 201 12.79 9.05 7.74
N ALA A 202 13.89 9.76 8.05
CA ALA A 202 15.24 9.35 7.68
C ALA A 202 15.63 8.00 8.30
N ILE A 203 15.25 7.72 9.56
CA ILE A 203 15.48 6.42 10.21
C ILE A 203 14.83 5.31 9.40
N PHE A 204 13.58 5.47 8.95
CA PHE A 204 12.90 4.44 8.16
C PHE A 204 13.50 4.27 6.76
N VAL A 205 14.03 5.33 6.12
CA VAL A 205 14.83 5.17 4.89
C VAL A 205 16.09 4.36 5.18
N VAL A 206 16.81 4.67 6.26
CA VAL A 206 18.03 3.94 6.65
C VAL A 206 17.72 2.47 6.95
N LEU A 207 16.59 2.16 7.61
CA LEU A 207 16.14 0.79 7.80
C LEU A 207 15.87 0.08 6.48
N THR A 208 15.22 0.76 5.51
CA THR A 208 15.01 0.22 4.16
C THR A 208 16.36 -0.10 3.50
N LEU A 209 17.31 0.84 3.50
CA LEU A 209 18.65 0.65 2.94
C LEU A 209 19.43 -0.47 3.65
N SER A 210 19.27 -0.62 4.97
CA SER A 210 19.99 -1.63 5.76
C SER A 210 19.58 -3.07 5.40
N ILE A 211 18.35 -3.26 4.91
CA ILE A 211 17.84 -4.58 4.56
C ILE A 211 17.67 -4.78 3.04
N SER A 212 17.91 -3.75 2.21
CA SER A 212 17.70 -3.79 0.76
C SER A 212 18.54 -4.85 0.05
N LEU A 213 19.75 -5.13 0.54
CA LEU A 213 20.65 -6.12 -0.06
C LEU A 213 20.38 -7.57 0.40
N PHE A 214 19.65 -7.78 1.51
CA PHE A 214 19.42 -9.13 2.04
C PHE A 214 18.67 -10.07 1.09
N PRO A 215 17.67 -9.64 0.27
CA PRO A 215 17.02 -10.53 -0.69
C PRO A 215 18.03 -11.20 -1.66
N TYR A 216 19.10 -10.54 -2.01
CA TYR A 216 20.17 -11.14 -2.81
C TYR A 216 21.08 -12.08 -1.98
N PHE A 217 21.59 -11.62 -0.84
CA PHE A 217 22.51 -12.42 -0.02
C PHE A 217 21.88 -13.67 0.57
N LEU A 218 20.56 -13.65 0.79
CA LEU A 218 19.80 -14.82 1.25
C LEU A 218 19.23 -15.67 0.09
N HIS A 219 19.70 -15.42 -1.13
CA HIS A 219 19.29 -16.15 -2.34
C HIS A 219 17.76 -16.15 -2.58
N VAL A 220 17.06 -15.10 -2.12
CA VAL A 220 15.64 -14.90 -2.38
C VAL A 220 15.42 -14.36 -3.79
N LEU A 221 16.29 -13.45 -4.22
CA LEU A 221 16.26 -12.80 -5.54
C LEU A 221 17.61 -12.92 -6.24
N SER A 222 17.59 -12.88 -7.58
CA SER A 222 18.76 -13.08 -8.44
C SER A 222 19.71 -11.86 -8.47
N ILE A 223 20.83 -12.02 -9.17
CA ILE A 223 21.83 -10.95 -9.37
C ILE A 223 21.25 -9.71 -10.07
N TYR A 224 20.20 -9.87 -10.89
CA TYR A 224 19.53 -8.74 -11.54
C TYR A 224 18.86 -7.80 -10.52
N TYR A 225 18.34 -8.36 -9.41
CA TYR A 225 17.89 -7.57 -8.28
C TYR A 225 19.00 -6.70 -7.70
N LEU A 226 20.19 -7.31 -7.46
CA LEU A 226 21.30 -6.58 -6.84
C LEU A 226 21.69 -5.34 -7.65
N TYR A 227 21.81 -5.47 -8.97
CA TYR A 227 22.12 -4.32 -9.81
C TYR A 227 21.05 -3.23 -9.77
N ALA A 228 19.79 -3.64 -9.80
CA ALA A 228 18.67 -2.69 -9.78
C ALA A 228 18.51 -2.03 -8.41
N VAL A 229 18.61 -2.79 -7.31
CA VAL A 229 18.40 -2.24 -5.96
C VAL A 229 19.52 -1.27 -5.55
N ILE A 230 20.75 -1.45 -6.02
CA ILE A 230 21.83 -0.47 -5.79
C ILE A 230 21.44 0.90 -6.37
N ILE A 231 20.85 0.93 -7.57
CA ILE A 231 20.37 2.18 -8.17
C ILE A 231 19.23 2.76 -7.33
N ASP A 232 18.30 1.92 -6.89
CA ASP A 232 17.18 2.33 -6.03
C ASP A 232 17.67 2.92 -4.70
N ASP A 233 18.67 2.30 -4.08
CA ASP A 233 19.28 2.79 -2.85
C ASP A 233 19.87 4.20 -3.00
N PHE A 234 20.48 4.54 -4.14
CA PHE A 234 20.90 5.92 -4.43
C PHE A 234 19.72 6.88 -4.52
N ILE A 235 18.59 6.45 -5.09
CA ILE A 235 17.36 7.28 -5.12
C ILE A 235 16.85 7.50 -3.70
N PHE A 236 16.81 6.47 -2.84
CA PHE A 236 16.44 6.60 -1.43
C PHE A 236 17.40 7.49 -0.64
N ILE A 237 18.71 7.38 -0.85
CA ILE A 237 19.72 8.30 -0.24
C ILE A 237 19.42 9.74 -0.65
N TYR A 238 19.08 9.96 -1.92
CA TYR A 238 18.74 11.30 -2.39
C TYR A 238 17.47 11.85 -1.70
N THR A 239 16.51 11.00 -1.33
CA THR A 239 15.34 11.45 -0.54
C THR A 239 15.75 12.01 0.82
N ILE A 240 16.75 11.42 1.50
CA ILE A 240 17.26 11.93 2.79
C ILE A 240 17.84 13.36 2.62
N ILE A 241 18.57 13.59 1.54
CA ILE A 241 19.10 14.93 1.24
C ILE A 241 17.96 15.93 1.03
N LEU A 242 16.91 15.51 0.33
CA LEU A 242 15.75 16.35 0.04
C LEU A 242 14.88 16.65 1.26
N LEU A 243 14.88 15.80 2.30
CA LEU A 243 14.16 16.08 3.56
C LEU A 243 14.47 17.45 4.14
N ASN A 244 15.72 17.93 3.98
CA ASN A 244 16.13 19.23 4.50
C ASN A 244 16.02 20.36 3.46
N LYS A 245 16.06 20.06 2.17
CA LYS A 245 16.06 21.05 1.09
C LYS A 245 14.65 21.36 0.56
N ASN A 246 13.86 20.31 0.29
CA ASN A 246 12.53 20.43 -0.30
C ASN A 246 11.72 19.16 -0.01
N ILE A 247 10.87 19.20 1.00
CA ILE A 247 10.10 18.05 1.48
C ILE A 247 9.14 17.50 0.42
N SER A 248 8.43 18.37 -0.31
CA SER A 248 7.50 17.97 -1.37
C SER A 248 8.21 17.21 -2.49
N ARG A 249 9.42 17.67 -2.89
CA ARG A 249 10.24 16.96 -3.84
C ARG A 249 10.76 15.63 -3.25
N GLY A 250 11.09 15.60 -1.96
CA GLY A 250 11.51 14.39 -1.24
C GLY A 250 10.41 13.32 -1.26
N GLU A 251 9.16 13.68 -0.96
CA GLU A 251 8.00 12.77 -1.04
C GLU A 251 7.83 12.19 -2.45
N LYS A 252 7.87 13.03 -3.48
CA LYS A 252 7.73 12.58 -4.88
C LYS A 252 8.86 11.65 -5.31
N VAL A 253 10.10 11.97 -4.92
CA VAL A 253 11.27 11.11 -5.22
C VAL A 253 11.17 9.79 -4.48
N SER A 254 10.73 9.78 -3.21
CA SER A 254 10.48 8.55 -2.46
C SER A 254 9.44 7.65 -3.15
N LYS A 255 8.37 8.23 -3.70
CA LYS A 255 7.38 7.49 -4.49
C LYS A 255 7.99 6.87 -5.75
N VAL A 256 8.87 7.60 -6.44
CA VAL A 256 9.60 7.07 -7.60
C VAL A 256 10.52 5.91 -7.19
N ALA A 257 11.25 6.06 -6.06
CA ALA A 257 12.07 4.98 -5.50
C ALA A 257 11.23 3.73 -5.23
N MET A 258 10.09 3.84 -4.56
CA MET A 258 9.20 2.70 -4.29
C MET A 258 8.74 1.98 -5.57
N ILE A 259 8.44 2.73 -6.65
CA ILE A 259 8.08 2.15 -7.95
C ILE A 259 9.29 1.43 -8.56
N PHE A 260 10.47 2.02 -8.48
CA PHE A 260 11.70 1.42 -8.98
C PHE A 260 12.09 0.18 -8.17
N GLY A 261 11.93 0.21 -6.85
CA GLY A 261 12.11 -0.94 -5.96
C GLY A 261 11.20 -2.11 -6.33
N MET A 262 9.92 -1.86 -6.64
CA MET A 262 9.02 -2.91 -7.15
C MET A 262 9.50 -3.48 -8.49
N PHE A 263 10.04 -2.65 -9.38
CA PHE A 263 10.66 -3.11 -10.62
C PHE A 263 11.92 -3.94 -10.36
N SER A 264 12.73 -3.54 -9.36
CA SER A 264 13.91 -4.32 -8.93
C SER A 264 13.52 -5.71 -8.44
N PHE A 265 12.41 -5.84 -7.68
CA PHE A 265 11.88 -7.14 -7.27
C PHE A 265 11.49 -8.01 -8.47
N LEU A 266 10.82 -7.42 -9.48
CA LEU A 266 10.44 -8.13 -10.70
C LEU A 266 11.67 -8.67 -11.45
N LEU A 267 12.68 -7.83 -11.63
CA LEU A 267 13.95 -8.25 -12.25
C LEU A 267 14.62 -9.38 -11.46
N GLY A 268 14.58 -9.27 -10.14
CA GLY A 268 15.12 -10.29 -9.25
C GLY A 268 14.38 -11.62 -9.25
N GLY A 269 13.10 -11.60 -9.59
CA GLY A 269 12.30 -12.81 -9.78
C GLY A 269 12.65 -13.58 -11.07
N ILE A 270 13.39 -12.98 -12.00
CA ILE A 270 13.90 -13.65 -13.20
C ILE A 270 15.19 -14.38 -12.80
N SER A 271 15.11 -15.68 -12.63
CA SER A 271 16.24 -16.56 -12.28
C SER A 271 16.52 -17.58 -13.36
#